data_cdfcfd36591a78e8ca0912b251ec323b
#
_entry.id   cdfcfd36591a78e8ca0912b251ec323b
#
_cell.length_a   1.000
_cell.length_b   1.000
_cell.length_c   1.000
_cell.angle_alpha   90.00
_cell.angle_beta   90.00
_cell.angle_gamma   90.00
#
_symmetry.space_group_name_H-M   'P 1'
#
loop_
_entity.id
_entity.type
_entity.pdbx_description
1 polymer ?
#
loop_
_entity_poly.entity_id
_entity_poly.type
_entity_poly.pdbx_seq_one_letter_code
_entity_poly.pdbx_strand_id
1 'polypeptide(L)'
;MAQVDFIETTLGELVGAAQAYKAKGWRFAQCCASRNGDDAFELLYSFVDDATNEVANLRVCVTSADEIPSVGGIYPVAFMFENEIHDLYGLTVVDMNLDYRGGFYHLHIPAPMAQAPQGKAKPVAAAKPAAAAE
;
A
#
# COMPACT_ATOMS: atom_id res chain seq x y z
N MET A 1 9.82 -4.39 24.41
CA MET A 1 9.29 -4.03 23.08
C MET A 1 7.85 -4.50 22.98
N ALA A 2 6.96 -3.63 22.60
CA ALA A 2 5.58 -4.03 22.34
C ALA A 2 5.56 -4.95 21.12
N GLN A 3 4.93 -6.10 21.25
CA GLN A 3 4.71 -7.01 20.13
C GLN A 3 3.64 -6.38 19.22
N VAL A 4 3.91 -6.35 17.93
CA VAL A 4 2.93 -5.88 16.94
C VAL A 4 2.06 -7.06 16.56
N ASP A 5 0.78 -6.97 16.85
CA ASP A 5 -0.19 -7.99 16.49
C ASP A 5 -0.80 -7.69 15.12
N PHE A 6 -0.89 -8.71 14.29
CA PHE A 6 -1.51 -8.62 12.97
C PHE A 6 -2.81 -9.42 12.94
N ILE A 7 -3.84 -8.83 12.38
CA ILE A 7 -5.13 -9.49 12.15
C ILE A 7 -5.16 -9.96 10.71
N GLU A 8 -5.14 -11.28 10.51
CA GLU A 8 -5.23 -11.87 9.17
C GLU A 8 -6.61 -11.56 8.59
N THR A 9 -6.61 -10.96 7.41
CA THR A 9 -7.83 -10.47 6.75
C THR A 9 -7.80 -10.89 5.28
N THR A 10 -8.95 -11.25 4.75
CA THR A 10 -9.09 -11.54 3.32
C THR A 10 -9.53 -10.29 2.56
N LEU A 11 -9.35 -10.29 1.24
CA LEU A 11 -9.84 -9.20 0.39
C LEU A 11 -11.35 -9.00 0.51
N GLY A 12 -12.10 -10.10 0.68
CA GLY A 12 -13.55 -10.02 0.86
C GLY A 12 -13.98 -9.41 2.19
N GLU A 13 -13.13 -9.47 3.19
CA GLU A 13 -13.40 -8.92 4.53
C GLU A 13 -12.90 -7.47 4.70
N LEU A 14 -12.02 -7.01 3.81
CA LEU A 14 -11.29 -5.76 3.97
C LEU A 14 -12.22 -4.54 4.10
N VAL A 15 -13.15 -4.39 3.17
CA VAL A 15 -14.06 -3.24 3.15
C VAL A 15 -14.96 -3.23 4.38
N GLY A 16 -15.50 -4.41 4.75
CA GLY A 16 -16.31 -4.55 5.96
C GLY A 16 -15.55 -4.22 7.24
N ALA A 17 -14.30 -4.65 7.33
CA ALA A 17 -13.43 -4.32 8.45
C ALA A 17 -13.16 -2.82 8.53
N ALA A 18 -12.88 -2.17 7.41
CA ALA A 18 -12.68 -0.72 7.36
C ALA A 18 -13.94 0.04 7.78
N GLN A 19 -15.11 -0.40 7.33
CA GLN A 19 -16.40 0.17 7.74
C GLN A 19 -16.62 0.05 9.26
N ALA A 20 -16.27 -1.10 9.83
CA ALA A 20 -16.40 -1.33 11.27
C ALA A 20 -15.52 -0.39 12.09
N TYR A 21 -14.27 -0.17 11.66
CA TYR A 21 -13.39 0.79 12.33
C TYR A 21 -13.88 2.21 12.16
N LYS A 22 -14.39 2.59 11.01
CA LYS A 22 -14.97 3.91 10.77
C LYS A 22 -16.18 4.16 11.68
N ALA A 23 -17.03 3.16 11.85
CA ALA A 23 -18.20 3.24 12.74
C ALA A 23 -17.79 3.42 14.20
N LYS A 24 -16.65 2.89 14.60
CA LYS A 24 -16.09 3.09 15.95
C LYS A 24 -15.39 4.43 16.13
N GLY A 25 -15.24 5.22 15.06
CA GLY A 25 -14.52 6.48 15.08
C GLY A 25 -13.01 6.36 15.00
N TRP A 26 -12.49 5.21 14.56
CA TRP A 26 -11.06 5.00 14.40
C TRP A 26 -10.55 5.69 13.14
N ARG A 27 -9.33 6.22 13.22
CA ARG A 27 -8.66 6.92 12.13
C ARG A 27 -7.90 5.93 11.25
N PHE A 28 -7.91 6.17 9.94
CA PHE A 28 -7.01 5.46 9.03
C PHE A 28 -5.62 6.05 9.14
N ALA A 29 -4.64 5.23 9.51
CA ALA A 29 -3.28 5.67 9.71
C ALA A 29 -2.43 5.48 8.47
N GLN A 30 -2.45 4.29 7.89
CA GLN A 30 -1.65 3.96 6.72
C GLN A 30 -2.13 2.70 6.01
N CYS A 31 -1.69 2.55 4.77
CA CYS A 31 -1.68 1.29 4.07
C CYS A 31 -0.35 1.17 3.35
N CYS A 32 0.30 0.03 3.48
CA CYS A 32 1.55 -0.21 2.76
C CYS A 32 1.57 -1.63 2.20
N ALA A 33 2.37 -1.81 1.17
CA ALA A 33 2.62 -3.11 0.58
C ALA A 33 4.06 -3.53 0.81
N SER A 34 4.30 -4.82 0.84
CA SER A 34 5.63 -5.39 0.81
C SER A 34 5.63 -6.64 -0.05
N ARG A 35 6.74 -6.92 -0.68
CA ARG A 35 6.92 -8.13 -1.44
C ARG A 35 7.29 -9.28 -0.49
N ASN A 36 6.58 -10.38 -0.59
CA ASN A 36 6.73 -11.52 0.31
C ASN A 36 7.12 -12.82 -0.43
N GLY A 37 7.56 -12.72 -1.65
CA GLY A 37 7.94 -13.84 -2.50
C GLY A 37 7.75 -13.54 -3.97
N ASP A 38 7.82 -14.56 -4.81
CA ASP A 38 7.53 -14.42 -6.24
C ASP A 38 6.03 -14.25 -6.41
N ASP A 39 5.62 -13.11 -6.98
CA ASP A 39 4.21 -12.73 -7.13
C ASP A 39 3.40 -12.89 -5.83
N ALA A 40 4.03 -12.66 -4.70
CA ALA A 40 3.39 -12.69 -3.39
C ALA A 40 3.64 -11.37 -2.67
N PHE A 41 2.55 -10.71 -2.30
CA PHE A 41 2.58 -9.40 -1.66
C PHE A 41 1.74 -9.41 -0.40
N GLU A 42 2.10 -8.58 0.52
CA GLU A 42 1.43 -8.40 1.78
C GLU A 42 1.02 -6.95 1.90
N LEU A 43 -0.28 -6.72 2.13
CA LEU A 43 -0.82 -5.39 2.39
C LEU A 43 -1.05 -5.25 3.89
N LEU A 44 -0.66 -4.12 4.43
CA LEU A 44 -0.87 -3.79 5.83
C LEU A 44 -1.72 -2.53 5.92
N TYR A 45 -2.88 -2.65 6.53
CA TYR A 45 -3.78 -1.53 6.80
C TYR A 45 -3.79 -1.27 8.30
N SER A 46 -3.51 -0.03 8.70
CA SER A 46 -3.45 0.34 10.10
C SER A 46 -4.51 1.37 10.45
N PHE A 47 -5.25 1.10 11.51
CA PHE A 47 -6.29 1.96 12.06
C PHE A 47 -5.95 2.30 13.51
N VAL A 48 -6.23 3.51 13.92
CA VAL A 48 -5.86 4.00 15.25
C VAL A 48 -7.08 4.59 15.96
N ASP A 49 -7.25 4.20 17.22
CA ASP A 49 -8.16 4.88 18.14
C ASP A 49 -7.39 5.98 18.87
N ASP A 50 -7.67 7.22 18.52
CA ASP A 50 -6.98 8.39 19.11
C ASP A 50 -7.32 8.59 20.59
N ALA A 51 -8.42 8.00 21.09
CA ALA A 51 -8.79 8.10 22.50
C ALA A 51 -7.95 7.17 23.40
N THR A 52 -7.62 5.98 22.91
CA THR A 52 -6.89 4.95 23.67
C THR A 52 -5.48 4.71 23.18
N ASN A 53 -5.12 5.24 22.01
CA ASN A 53 -3.89 4.95 21.28
C ASN A 53 -3.76 3.47 20.85
N GLU A 54 -4.85 2.75 20.80
CA GLU A 54 -4.86 1.40 20.26
C GLU A 54 -4.67 1.43 18.74
N VAL A 55 -3.92 0.46 18.23
CA VAL A 55 -3.65 0.29 16.81
C VAL A 55 -4.10 -1.09 16.38
N ALA A 56 -4.88 -1.15 15.32
CA ALA A 56 -5.24 -2.39 14.65
C ALA A 56 -4.51 -2.48 13.31
N ASN A 57 -3.82 -3.59 13.07
CA ASN A 57 -3.10 -3.85 11.84
C ASN A 57 -3.74 -5.02 11.12
N LEU A 58 -4.37 -4.76 9.99
CA LEU A 58 -4.93 -5.80 9.12
C LEU A 58 -3.87 -6.22 8.11
N ARG A 59 -3.61 -7.51 8.02
CA ARG A 59 -2.69 -8.09 7.04
C ARG A 59 -3.46 -8.85 5.99
N VAL A 60 -3.25 -8.49 4.72
CA VAL A 60 -3.91 -9.12 3.58
C VAL A 60 -2.84 -9.60 2.61
N CYS A 61 -2.83 -10.91 2.32
CA CYS A 61 -1.92 -11.49 1.34
C CYS A 61 -2.58 -11.50 -0.03
N VAL A 62 -1.86 -11.00 -1.04
CA VAL A 62 -2.36 -10.85 -2.41
C VAL A 62 -1.30 -11.24 -3.43
N THR A 63 -1.76 -11.46 -4.67
CA THR A 63 -0.92 -11.64 -5.85
C THR A 63 -1.21 -10.53 -6.85
N SER A 64 -0.42 -10.47 -7.92
CA SER A 64 -0.64 -9.49 -9.00
C SER A 64 -1.95 -9.71 -9.76
N ALA A 65 -2.54 -10.92 -9.66
CA ALA A 65 -3.82 -11.24 -10.30
C ALA A 65 -5.04 -10.79 -9.48
N ASP A 66 -4.84 -10.45 -8.21
CA ASP A 66 -5.93 -10.04 -7.33
C ASP A 66 -6.35 -8.59 -7.60
N GLU A 67 -7.64 -8.33 -7.46
CA GLU A 67 -8.20 -6.99 -7.46
C GLU A 67 -8.45 -6.56 -6.02
N ILE A 68 -7.75 -5.50 -5.60
CA ILE A 68 -7.82 -4.99 -4.23
C ILE A 68 -8.95 -3.94 -4.18
N PRO A 69 -10.01 -4.17 -3.39
CA PRO A 69 -11.06 -3.17 -3.26
C PRO A 69 -10.53 -1.93 -2.53
N SER A 70 -10.82 -0.75 -3.07
CA SER A 70 -10.43 0.50 -2.43
C SER A 70 -11.19 0.73 -1.14
N VAL A 71 -10.50 1.26 -0.15
CA VAL A 71 -11.11 1.78 1.09
C VAL A 71 -11.29 3.30 1.05
N GLY A 72 -11.02 3.91 -0.10
CA GLY A 72 -11.11 5.35 -0.31
C GLY A 72 -12.51 5.93 -0.16
N GLY A 73 -13.56 5.12 -0.37
CA GLY A 73 -14.94 5.53 -0.13
C GLY A 73 -15.27 5.67 1.35
N ILE A 74 -14.52 4.99 2.22
CA ILE A 74 -14.68 5.02 3.67
C ILE A 74 -13.70 6.03 4.28
N TYR A 75 -12.45 5.97 3.85
CA TYR A 75 -11.37 6.85 4.27
C TYR A 75 -10.76 7.53 3.05
N PRO A 76 -11.17 8.75 2.71
CA PRO A 76 -10.70 9.41 1.49
C PRO A 76 -9.18 9.57 1.40
N VAL A 77 -8.49 9.71 2.52
CA VAL A 77 -7.03 9.83 2.57
C VAL A 77 -6.29 8.60 2.03
N ALA A 78 -6.97 7.48 1.93
CA ALA A 78 -6.38 6.24 1.40
C ALA A 78 -5.89 6.37 -0.04
N PHE A 79 -6.36 7.37 -0.80
CA PHE A 79 -5.97 7.55 -2.20
C PHE A 79 -4.46 7.62 -2.41
N MET A 80 -3.74 8.26 -1.51
CA MET A 80 -2.27 8.37 -1.59
C MET A 80 -1.61 7.01 -1.49
N PHE A 81 -2.03 6.23 -0.51
CA PHE A 81 -1.46 4.90 -0.26
C PHE A 81 -1.83 3.90 -1.35
N GLU A 82 -3.06 3.95 -1.83
CA GLU A 82 -3.53 3.03 -2.86
C GLU A 82 -2.89 3.30 -4.23
N ASN A 83 -2.68 4.56 -4.60
CA ASN A 83 -1.93 4.92 -5.80
C ASN A 83 -0.46 4.52 -5.68
N GLU A 84 0.15 4.67 -4.50
CA GLU A 84 1.50 4.20 -4.23
C GLU A 84 1.63 2.69 -4.42
N ILE A 85 0.70 1.91 -3.90
CA ILE A 85 0.66 0.45 -4.07
C ILE A 85 0.59 0.09 -5.54
N HIS A 86 -0.26 0.76 -6.30
CA HIS A 86 -0.38 0.53 -7.74
C HIS A 86 0.94 0.88 -8.45
N ASP A 87 1.48 2.07 -8.23
CA ASP A 87 2.62 2.58 -8.98
C ASP A 87 3.92 1.84 -8.64
N LEU A 88 4.17 1.57 -7.35
CA LEU A 88 5.42 0.94 -6.92
C LEU A 88 5.40 -0.58 -7.01
N TYR A 89 4.26 -1.21 -6.78
CA TYR A 89 4.14 -2.66 -6.72
C TYR A 89 3.40 -3.28 -7.91
N GLY A 90 2.76 -2.48 -8.75
CA GLY A 90 1.99 -2.98 -9.89
C GLY A 90 0.73 -3.72 -9.52
N LEU A 91 0.26 -3.58 -8.28
CA LEU A 91 -0.97 -4.20 -7.80
C LEU A 91 -2.19 -3.41 -8.29
N THR A 92 -3.28 -4.13 -8.55
CA THR A 92 -4.52 -3.53 -9.04
C THR A 92 -5.42 -3.17 -7.88
N VAL A 93 -5.72 -1.89 -7.73
CA VAL A 93 -6.72 -1.39 -6.79
C VAL A 93 -7.92 -0.90 -7.58
N VAL A 94 -9.10 -1.39 -7.24
CA VAL A 94 -10.35 -1.08 -7.95
C VAL A 94 -11.21 -0.11 -7.15
N ASP A 95 -11.98 0.70 -7.85
CA ASP A 95 -12.93 1.67 -7.27
C ASP A 95 -12.26 2.75 -6.40
N MET A 96 -11.04 3.15 -6.74
CA MET A 96 -10.37 4.25 -6.05
C MET A 96 -11.15 5.56 -6.18
N ASN A 97 -11.24 6.31 -5.08
CA ASN A 97 -11.87 7.62 -5.06
C ASN A 97 -11.09 8.66 -5.89
N LEU A 98 -9.78 8.51 -5.98
CA LEU A 98 -8.93 9.33 -6.83
C LEU A 98 -7.83 8.42 -7.42
N ASP A 99 -7.95 8.14 -8.70
CA ASP A 99 -7.05 7.26 -9.43
C ASP A 99 -6.18 8.08 -10.39
N TYR A 100 -4.88 8.10 -10.13
CA TYR A 100 -3.89 8.78 -10.98
C TYR A 100 -3.49 7.94 -12.21
N ARG A 101 -4.02 6.75 -12.37
CA ARG A 101 -3.79 5.84 -13.52
C ARG A 101 -2.32 5.58 -13.78
N GLY A 102 -1.56 5.33 -12.71
CA GLY A 102 -0.13 5.09 -12.81
C GLY A 102 0.73 6.35 -12.87
N GLY A 103 0.14 7.53 -12.75
CA GLY A 103 0.83 8.81 -12.81
C GLY A 103 1.08 9.48 -11.45
N PHE A 104 0.89 8.77 -10.35
CA PHE A 104 1.12 9.32 -9.01
C PHE A 104 2.61 9.55 -8.74
N TYR A 105 3.46 8.61 -9.17
CA TYR A 105 4.90 8.73 -9.13
C TYR A 105 5.49 8.83 -10.54
N HIS A 106 6.56 9.60 -10.70
CA HIS A 106 7.41 9.57 -11.89
C HIS A 106 8.46 8.48 -11.70
N LEU A 107 8.26 7.34 -12.37
CA LEU A 107 9.13 6.17 -12.25
C LEU A 107 9.93 5.96 -13.53
N HIS A 108 11.20 5.56 -13.37
CA HIS A 108 12.05 5.19 -14.50
C HIS A 108 11.72 3.81 -15.06
N ILE A 109 11.19 2.93 -14.22
CA ILE A 109 10.70 1.61 -14.59
C ILE A 109 9.33 1.38 -14.00
N PRO A 110 8.43 0.61 -14.65
CA PRO A 110 7.14 0.29 -14.06
C PRO A 110 7.30 -0.64 -12.85
N ALA A 111 6.49 -0.40 -11.81
CA ALA A 111 6.39 -1.25 -10.63
C ALA A 111 7.73 -1.71 -10.04
N PRO A 112 8.63 -0.78 -9.66
CA PRO A 112 9.99 -1.13 -9.24
C PRO A 112 10.05 -2.04 -8.01
N MET A 113 9.05 -2.00 -7.16
CA MET A 113 8.98 -2.81 -5.92
C MET A 113 8.38 -4.20 -6.13
N ALA A 114 7.85 -4.47 -7.30
CA ALA A 114 7.30 -5.78 -7.64
C ALA A 114 8.39 -6.80 -7.99
N GLN A 115 9.58 -6.34 -8.30
CA GLN A 115 10.68 -7.19 -8.72
C GLN A 115 11.50 -7.69 -7.53
N ALA A 116 12.05 -8.91 -7.67
CA ALA A 116 13.01 -9.41 -6.70
C ALA A 116 14.17 -8.42 -6.59
N PRO A 117 14.73 -8.21 -5.39
CA PRO A 117 15.95 -7.44 -5.26
C PRO A 117 17.00 -8.10 -6.13
N GLN A 118 17.39 -7.42 -7.19
CA GLN A 118 18.50 -7.87 -8.01
C GLN A 118 19.75 -7.79 -7.15
N GLY A 119 20.45 -8.93 -7.01
CA GLY A 119 21.59 -9.04 -6.15
C GLY A 119 22.58 -7.90 -6.40
N LYS A 120 23.09 -7.36 -5.31
CA LYS A 120 24.05 -6.27 -5.21
C LYS A 120 23.93 -5.29 -6.38
N ALA A 121 23.06 -4.33 -6.23
CA ALA A 121 23.07 -3.16 -7.09
C ALA A 121 24.51 -2.68 -7.11
N LYS A 122 25.14 -2.74 -8.28
CA LYS A 122 26.32 -1.91 -8.52
C LYS A 122 25.92 -0.53 -8.04
N PRO A 123 26.72 0.13 -7.22
CA PRO A 123 26.42 1.49 -6.85
C PRO A 123 26.10 2.21 -8.14
N VAL A 124 24.87 2.62 -8.29
CA VAL A 124 24.51 3.52 -9.38
C VAL A 124 25.44 4.68 -9.19
N ALA A 125 26.41 4.79 -10.10
CA ALA A 125 27.24 5.98 -10.17
C ALA A 125 26.24 7.11 -10.10
N ALA A 126 26.34 7.90 -9.03
CA ALA A 126 25.34 8.89 -8.68
C ALA A 126 24.82 9.50 -9.96
N ALA A 127 23.57 9.19 -10.31
CA ALA A 127 23.03 9.73 -11.53
C ALA A 127 23.29 11.22 -11.41
N LYS A 128 24.17 11.73 -12.22
CA LYS A 128 24.30 13.17 -12.37
C LYS A 128 22.87 13.64 -12.42
N PRO A 129 22.45 14.52 -11.50
CA PRO A 129 21.12 15.08 -11.60
C PRO A 129 20.96 15.43 -13.06
N ALA A 130 19.99 14.82 -13.71
CA ALA A 130 19.79 14.96 -15.14
C ALA A 130 20.07 16.40 -15.41
N ALA A 131 21.26 16.65 -15.94
CA ALA A 131 21.88 17.92 -15.88
C ALA A 131 20.80 18.88 -16.16
N ALA A 132 20.45 19.63 -15.14
CA ALA A 132 19.26 20.42 -15.19
C ALA A 132 19.08 20.77 -16.62
N ALA A 133 18.09 20.15 -17.24
CA ALA A 133 17.99 20.29 -18.66
C ALA A 133 17.95 21.78 -18.91
N GLU A 134 19.08 22.26 -19.29
CA GLU A 134 19.10 23.57 -19.83
C GLU A 134 18.25 23.56 -21.09
#